data_67afa368df7198e4856c42fc0d237cca
#
_entry.id   67afa368df7198e4856c42fc0d237cca
#
_cell.length_a   1.000
_cell.length_b   1.000
_cell.length_c   1.000
_cell.angle_alpha   90.00
_cell.angle_beta   90.00
_cell.angle_gamma   90.00
#
_symmetry.space_group_name_H-M   'P 1'
#
loop_
_entity.id
_entity.type
_entity.pdbx_description
1 polymer ?
#
loop_
_entity_poly.entity_id
_entity_poly.type
_entity_poly.pdbx_seq_one_letter_code
_entity_poly.pdbx_strand_id
1 'polypeptide(L)'
;MATGFSFTLNATDGRARTGVISTPRGEIRTPAFMPVGTAATVKAMLPESVRATGADILLGNTYHLMLRPGAERVARLGGLHKFMNWERPILTDSGGFQVMSLSSLRKMTEEGVTFSSHIDGSKHALTPERSMEIQKLLGSDIVMAFDECTPFPATGEVSLASMQRSMRWAQRSRDAFGDRPGHALFGIQQGSVFPEQRAESAEALKAIGFDGYAVGGLAVGEGQEKMFEVLDYAPGMLPEDRPRYLMGVGKPDDIVGAVKRGIDMMDCVLPTRSGRTGQAWTRRGQVNLRNARHAEDTRPLDEACTCPACRSYSRAYLHHVVRADEMIAGMLLTWHNLHYFQEIMAGMRAAIAAGRFAEWETGFHTLRAEGDIEPV
;
A
#
# COMPACT_ATOMS: atom_id res chain seq x y z
N MET A 1 -13.24 23.00 -10.44
CA MET A 1 -12.67 21.73 -9.97
C MET A 1 -11.36 21.52 -10.70
N ALA A 2 -10.29 21.12 -10.04
CA ALA A 2 -9.02 20.84 -10.70
C ALA A 2 -9.25 19.72 -11.73
N THR A 3 -8.91 19.99 -12.99
CA THR A 3 -9.16 19.06 -14.10
C THR A 3 -7.97 18.10 -14.32
N GLY A 4 -6.99 18.09 -13.40
CA GLY A 4 -5.76 17.33 -13.54
C GLY A 4 -5.27 16.71 -12.22
N PHE A 5 -4.23 15.90 -12.33
CA PHE A 5 -3.46 15.39 -11.18
C PHE A 5 -2.47 16.46 -10.70
N SER A 6 -2.42 16.69 -9.38
CA SER A 6 -1.41 17.59 -8.77
C SER A 6 -1.09 17.16 -7.35
N PHE A 7 0.07 17.55 -6.85
CA PHE A 7 0.49 17.37 -5.46
C PHE A 7 0.85 18.73 -4.84
N THR A 8 0.30 19.00 -3.67
CA THR A 8 0.60 20.19 -2.88
C THR A 8 1.15 19.77 -1.53
N LEU A 9 2.40 20.13 -1.27
CA LEU A 9 3.02 19.95 0.05
C LEU A 9 2.57 21.09 0.97
N ASN A 10 1.90 20.78 2.08
CA ASN A 10 1.32 21.78 2.99
C ASN A 10 2.24 22.12 4.14
N ALA A 11 2.92 21.13 4.74
CA ALA A 11 3.85 21.34 5.84
C ALA A 11 4.87 20.19 5.93
N THR A 12 5.97 20.49 6.64
CA THR A 12 7.02 19.51 6.98
C THR A 12 7.41 19.66 8.46
N ASP A 13 7.81 18.55 9.07
CA ASP A 13 8.42 18.51 10.41
C ASP A 13 9.61 17.53 10.37
N GLY A 14 10.82 18.06 10.38
CA GLY A 14 12.01 17.32 9.97
C GLY A 14 11.87 16.83 8.52
N ARG A 15 11.95 15.51 8.29
CA ARG A 15 11.71 14.91 6.97
C ARG A 15 10.26 14.44 6.76
N ALA A 16 9.47 14.38 7.82
CA ALA A 16 8.05 14.04 7.73
C ALA A 16 7.29 15.15 7.00
N ARG A 17 6.35 14.76 6.13
CA ARG A 17 5.64 15.68 5.23
C ARG A 17 4.14 15.43 5.29
N THR A 18 3.35 16.50 5.15
CA THR A 18 1.90 16.40 4.95
C THR A 18 1.48 17.28 3.80
N GLY A 19 0.55 16.78 2.98
CA GLY A 19 0.08 17.45 1.78
C GLY A 19 -1.21 16.85 1.24
N VAL A 20 -1.55 17.21 0.01
CA VAL A 20 -2.74 16.73 -0.69
C VAL A 20 -2.39 16.40 -2.15
N ILE A 21 -2.78 15.21 -2.57
CA ILE A 21 -2.83 14.84 -3.98
C ILE A 21 -4.25 15.11 -4.45
N SER A 22 -4.41 15.99 -5.44
CA SER A 22 -5.69 16.26 -6.08
C SER A 22 -5.86 15.41 -7.33
N THR A 23 -7.01 14.79 -7.47
CA THR A 23 -7.40 14.00 -8.65
C THR A 23 -8.82 14.37 -9.09
N PRO A 24 -9.25 14.03 -10.31
CA PRO A 24 -10.65 14.23 -10.73
C PRO A 24 -11.67 13.50 -9.86
N ARG A 25 -11.25 12.47 -9.10
CA ARG A 25 -12.13 11.68 -8.21
C ARG A 25 -12.04 12.06 -6.74
N GLY A 26 -11.34 13.15 -6.43
CA GLY A 26 -11.19 13.66 -5.08
C GLY A 26 -9.75 13.78 -4.62
N GLU A 27 -9.62 14.21 -3.37
CA GLU A 27 -8.34 14.47 -2.74
C GLU A 27 -7.84 13.27 -1.95
N ILE A 28 -6.53 13.08 -1.94
CA ILE A 28 -5.83 12.10 -1.10
C ILE A 28 -4.95 12.89 -0.13
N ARG A 29 -5.31 12.86 1.14
CA ARG A 29 -4.54 13.53 2.20
C ARG A 29 -3.33 12.69 2.56
N THR A 30 -2.14 13.25 2.49
CA THR A 30 -0.89 12.56 2.81
C THR A 30 -0.32 12.98 4.17
N PRO A 31 0.31 12.08 4.94
CA PRO A 31 0.51 10.67 4.64
C PRO A 31 -0.80 9.91 4.49
N ALA A 32 -0.83 8.94 3.55
CA ALA A 32 -2.00 8.13 3.23
C ALA A 32 -1.68 6.64 3.31
N PHE A 33 -2.59 5.86 3.89
CA PHE A 33 -2.55 4.40 3.84
C PHE A 33 -3.64 3.89 2.90
N MET A 34 -3.26 3.06 1.94
CA MET A 34 -4.16 2.48 0.94
C MET A 34 -4.58 1.07 1.35
N PRO A 35 -5.86 0.83 1.70
CA PRO A 35 -6.38 -0.53 1.81
C PRO A 35 -6.26 -1.28 0.49
N VAL A 36 -5.87 -2.56 0.57
CA VAL A 36 -5.63 -3.38 -0.63
C VAL A 36 -6.90 -4.10 -1.07
N GLY A 37 -7.38 -3.74 -2.25
CA GLY A 37 -8.53 -4.33 -2.94
C GLY A 37 -8.13 -5.32 -4.04
N THR A 38 -7.48 -6.43 -3.68
CA THR A 38 -6.81 -7.38 -4.58
C THR A 38 -7.64 -7.82 -5.80
N ALA A 39 -8.89 -8.22 -5.58
CA ALA A 39 -9.79 -8.73 -6.61
C ALA A 39 -11.04 -7.85 -6.74
N ALA A 40 -10.85 -6.54 -6.88
CA ALA A 40 -11.90 -5.53 -6.86
C ALA A 40 -12.69 -5.52 -5.53
N THR A 41 -12.05 -5.90 -4.42
CA THR A 41 -12.67 -5.84 -3.10
C THR A 41 -11.61 -5.79 -2.01
N VAL A 42 -11.83 -4.95 -1.01
CA VAL A 42 -11.11 -5.05 0.27
C VAL A 42 -11.75 -6.21 1.03
N LYS A 43 -10.96 -7.27 1.25
CA LYS A 43 -11.50 -8.53 1.79
C LYS A 43 -12.21 -8.33 3.12
N ALA A 44 -13.39 -8.93 3.25
CA ALA A 44 -14.29 -8.87 4.40
C ALA A 44 -14.88 -7.48 4.69
N MET A 45 -14.87 -6.55 3.72
CA MET A 45 -15.42 -5.21 3.88
C MET A 45 -16.33 -4.83 2.69
N LEU A 46 -17.43 -4.16 3.00
CA LEU A 46 -18.22 -3.44 2.00
C LEU A 46 -17.50 -2.13 1.63
N PRO A 47 -17.60 -1.64 0.38
CA PRO A 47 -16.95 -0.39 -0.03
C PRO A 47 -17.31 0.82 0.83
N GLU A 48 -18.58 0.95 1.22
CA GLU A 48 -19.04 1.99 2.14
C GLU A 48 -18.42 1.89 3.53
N SER A 49 -18.18 0.68 4.02
CA SER A 49 -17.49 0.46 5.30
C SER A 49 -16.01 0.84 5.21
N VAL A 50 -15.35 0.56 4.09
CA VAL A 50 -13.98 1.03 3.84
C VAL A 50 -13.93 2.55 3.78
N ARG A 51 -14.89 3.18 3.08
CA ARG A 51 -15.02 4.66 3.05
C ARG A 51 -15.18 5.24 4.45
N ALA A 52 -15.99 4.59 5.29
CA ALA A 52 -16.26 5.04 6.66
C ALA A 52 -15.03 4.93 7.59
N THR A 53 -13.98 4.19 7.23
CA THR A 53 -12.71 4.22 7.96
C THR A 53 -11.91 5.50 7.75
N GLY A 54 -12.26 6.31 6.75
CA GLY A 54 -11.52 7.53 6.37
C GLY A 54 -10.50 7.33 5.26
N ALA A 55 -10.48 6.16 4.59
CA ALA A 55 -9.60 5.91 3.45
C ALA A 55 -9.97 6.81 2.26
N ASP A 56 -9.00 7.54 1.72
CA ASP A 56 -9.18 8.42 0.58
C ASP A 56 -8.93 7.69 -0.76
N ILE A 57 -8.19 6.60 -0.75
CA ILE A 57 -7.74 5.84 -1.92
C ILE A 57 -7.67 4.35 -1.60
N LEU A 58 -7.85 3.51 -2.62
CA LEU A 58 -7.61 2.06 -2.58
C LEU A 58 -6.48 1.65 -3.52
N LEU A 59 -5.89 0.48 -3.26
CA LEU A 59 -4.99 -0.18 -4.20
C LEU A 59 -5.68 -1.40 -4.82
N GLY A 60 -5.64 -1.52 -6.15
CA GLY A 60 -6.04 -2.70 -6.92
C GLY A 60 -4.82 -3.43 -7.47
N ASN A 61 -4.87 -4.78 -7.55
CA ASN A 61 -3.76 -5.57 -8.06
C ASN A 61 -3.97 -5.95 -9.53
N THR A 62 -3.15 -5.40 -10.40
CA THR A 62 -3.18 -5.62 -11.85
C THR A 62 -3.08 -7.09 -12.23
N TYR A 63 -2.15 -7.83 -11.63
CA TYR A 63 -1.97 -9.27 -11.88
C TYR A 63 -3.25 -10.08 -11.60
N HIS A 64 -3.87 -9.86 -10.46
CA HIS A 64 -5.08 -10.60 -10.11
C HIS A 64 -6.26 -10.23 -11.00
N LEU A 65 -6.43 -8.95 -11.30
CA LEU A 65 -7.55 -8.45 -12.10
C LEU A 65 -7.42 -8.81 -13.59
N MET A 66 -6.21 -8.89 -14.14
CA MET A 66 -6.00 -9.36 -15.50
C MET A 66 -6.33 -10.85 -15.67
N LEU A 67 -6.05 -11.67 -14.65
CA LEU A 67 -6.37 -13.10 -14.69
C LEU A 67 -7.85 -13.34 -14.43
N ARG A 68 -8.44 -12.66 -13.48
CA ARG A 68 -9.86 -12.82 -13.11
C ARG A 68 -10.43 -11.52 -12.50
N PRO A 69 -11.45 -10.91 -13.07
CA PRO A 69 -12.30 -11.40 -14.18
C PRO A 69 -11.77 -11.10 -15.58
N GLY A 70 -10.61 -10.46 -15.72
CA GLY A 70 -10.03 -9.97 -16.97
C GLY A 70 -10.23 -8.46 -17.14
N ALA A 71 -9.17 -7.74 -17.52
CA ALA A 71 -9.19 -6.27 -17.60
C ALA A 71 -10.18 -5.77 -18.67
N GLU A 72 -10.26 -6.45 -19.81
CA GLU A 72 -11.20 -6.14 -20.90
C GLU A 72 -12.67 -6.30 -20.45
N ARG A 73 -12.94 -7.28 -19.59
CA ARG A 73 -14.29 -7.44 -19.00
C ARG A 73 -14.60 -6.29 -18.04
N VAL A 74 -13.67 -5.92 -17.16
CA VAL A 74 -13.86 -4.80 -16.25
C VAL A 74 -14.09 -3.50 -17.04
N ALA A 75 -13.33 -3.26 -18.11
CA ALA A 75 -13.52 -2.10 -18.98
C ALA A 75 -14.95 -2.05 -19.59
N ARG A 76 -15.44 -3.17 -20.16
CA ARG A 76 -16.81 -3.26 -20.71
C ARG A 76 -17.90 -3.02 -19.66
N LEU A 77 -17.62 -3.31 -18.39
CA LEU A 77 -18.54 -3.09 -17.26
C LEU A 77 -18.42 -1.67 -16.66
N GLY A 78 -17.63 -0.79 -17.26
CA GLY A 78 -17.51 0.61 -16.89
C GLY A 78 -16.31 0.95 -16.00
N GLY A 79 -15.29 0.09 -15.98
CA GLY A 79 -14.06 0.27 -15.20
C GLY A 79 -14.18 -0.17 -13.75
N LEU A 80 -13.04 -0.18 -13.06
CA LEU A 80 -12.93 -0.73 -11.71
C LEU A 80 -13.80 0.01 -10.68
N HIS A 81 -13.90 1.32 -10.78
CA HIS A 81 -14.73 2.14 -9.89
C HIS A 81 -16.20 1.70 -9.89
N LYS A 82 -16.79 1.61 -11.08
CA LYS A 82 -18.18 1.16 -11.21
C LYS A 82 -18.33 -0.31 -10.84
N PHE A 83 -17.38 -1.15 -11.25
CA PHE A 83 -17.41 -2.59 -11.00
C PHE A 83 -17.41 -2.93 -9.52
N MET A 84 -16.65 -2.20 -8.68
CA MET A 84 -16.54 -2.45 -7.25
C MET A 84 -17.31 -1.45 -6.36
N ASN A 85 -18.07 -0.54 -6.95
CA ASN A 85 -18.81 0.50 -6.23
C ASN A 85 -17.92 1.41 -5.35
N TRP A 86 -16.78 1.85 -5.92
CA TRP A 86 -15.86 2.77 -5.25
C TRP A 86 -15.62 4.01 -6.09
N GLU A 87 -16.07 5.18 -5.61
CA GLU A 87 -16.04 6.42 -6.38
C GLU A 87 -14.79 7.28 -6.17
N ARG A 88 -14.00 6.97 -5.11
CA ARG A 88 -12.76 7.68 -4.78
C ARG A 88 -11.58 7.16 -5.61
N PRO A 89 -10.40 7.82 -5.55
CA PRO A 89 -9.22 7.39 -6.29
C PRO A 89 -8.86 5.92 -6.08
N ILE A 90 -8.33 5.31 -7.14
CA ILE A 90 -7.74 3.97 -7.15
C ILE A 90 -6.34 4.06 -7.73
N LEU A 91 -5.36 3.47 -7.02
CA LEU A 91 -4.05 3.15 -7.55
C LEU A 91 -4.05 1.67 -7.96
N THR A 92 -3.48 1.34 -9.12
CA THR A 92 -3.17 -0.05 -9.46
C THR A 92 -1.65 -0.27 -9.51
N ASP A 93 -1.21 -1.40 -8.95
CA ASP A 93 0.19 -1.81 -9.08
C ASP A 93 0.54 -2.21 -10.52
N SER A 94 1.83 -2.43 -10.78
CA SER A 94 2.30 -2.83 -12.12
C SER A 94 2.00 -4.29 -12.47
N GLY A 95 1.75 -5.14 -11.48
CA GLY A 95 1.66 -6.60 -11.59
C GLY A 95 3.01 -7.32 -11.50
N GLY A 96 4.13 -6.61 -11.56
CA GLY A 96 5.48 -7.19 -11.57
C GLY A 96 5.79 -8.03 -10.34
N PHE A 97 5.53 -7.51 -9.15
CA PHE A 97 5.78 -8.22 -7.89
C PHE A 97 4.98 -9.54 -7.79
N GLN A 98 3.70 -9.54 -8.16
CA GLN A 98 2.84 -10.72 -8.06
C GLN A 98 3.28 -11.83 -9.03
N VAL A 99 3.73 -11.46 -10.24
CA VAL A 99 4.34 -12.43 -11.15
C VAL A 99 5.59 -13.06 -10.53
N MET A 100 6.41 -12.25 -9.85
CA MET A 100 7.62 -12.73 -9.18
C MET A 100 7.32 -13.64 -7.99
N SER A 101 6.28 -13.33 -7.20
CA SER A 101 5.96 -14.01 -5.95
C SER A 101 5.02 -15.21 -6.11
N LEU A 102 4.11 -15.20 -7.10
CA LEU A 102 3.03 -16.18 -7.23
C LEU A 102 3.21 -17.17 -8.39
N SER A 103 4.06 -16.85 -9.38
CA SER A 103 4.28 -17.72 -10.52
C SER A 103 5.56 -18.53 -10.35
N SER A 104 5.41 -19.85 -10.20
CA SER A 104 6.54 -20.79 -10.12
C SER A 104 7.22 -21.02 -11.49
N LEU A 105 6.47 -20.86 -12.59
CA LEU A 105 6.95 -21.02 -13.97
C LEU A 105 6.91 -19.67 -14.67
N ARG A 106 8.03 -18.95 -14.60
CA ARG A 106 8.20 -17.67 -15.27
C ARG A 106 9.52 -17.61 -16.03
N LYS A 107 9.50 -16.88 -17.14
CA LYS A 107 10.70 -16.53 -17.90
C LYS A 107 10.73 -15.03 -18.07
N MET A 108 11.81 -14.42 -17.61
CA MET A 108 12.07 -12.99 -17.76
C MET A 108 13.01 -12.74 -18.90
N THR A 109 12.71 -11.74 -19.71
CA THR A 109 13.52 -11.25 -20.82
C THR A 109 13.55 -9.72 -20.78
N GLU A 110 14.23 -9.09 -21.73
CA GLU A 110 14.22 -7.63 -21.88
C GLU A 110 12.84 -7.10 -22.31
N GLU A 111 12.07 -7.90 -23.04
CA GLU A 111 10.72 -7.54 -23.49
C GLU A 111 9.71 -7.51 -22.36
N GLY A 112 9.87 -8.38 -21.35
CA GLY A 112 8.93 -8.53 -20.25
C GLY A 112 9.02 -9.90 -19.61
N VAL A 113 7.92 -10.37 -19.01
CA VAL A 113 7.83 -11.65 -18.32
C VAL A 113 6.72 -12.51 -18.91
N THR A 114 7.03 -13.77 -19.21
CA THR A 114 6.04 -14.81 -19.53
C THR A 114 5.87 -15.74 -18.33
N PHE A 115 4.64 -16.11 -18.01
CA PHE A 115 4.34 -16.92 -16.84
C PHE A 115 3.09 -17.76 -17.01
N SER A 116 2.94 -18.75 -16.14
CA SER A 116 1.71 -19.55 -16.05
C SER A 116 0.84 -19.05 -14.90
N SER A 117 -0.45 -18.88 -15.17
CA SER A 117 -1.44 -18.47 -14.17
C SER A 117 -1.50 -19.50 -13.02
N HIS A 118 -1.48 -19.02 -11.78
CA HIS A 118 -1.65 -19.86 -10.59
C HIS A 118 -3.11 -20.33 -10.41
N ILE A 119 -4.06 -19.82 -11.22
CA ILE A 119 -5.48 -20.15 -11.14
C ILE A 119 -5.81 -21.37 -11.96
N ASP A 120 -5.30 -21.43 -13.21
CA ASP A 120 -5.70 -22.43 -14.22
C ASP A 120 -4.53 -22.91 -15.10
N GLY A 121 -3.31 -22.44 -14.83
CA GLY A 121 -2.12 -22.82 -15.59
C GLY A 121 -2.00 -22.18 -16.99
N SER A 122 -2.94 -21.31 -17.39
CA SER A 122 -2.88 -20.62 -18.68
C SER A 122 -1.63 -19.75 -18.80
N LYS A 123 -1.07 -19.65 -20.01
CA LYS A 123 0.12 -18.87 -20.28
C LYS A 123 -0.21 -17.42 -20.56
N HIS A 124 0.51 -16.53 -19.92
CA HIS A 124 0.38 -15.08 -20.06
C HIS A 124 1.74 -14.44 -20.31
N ALA A 125 1.70 -13.26 -20.93
CA ALA A 125 2.85 -12.36 -21.06
C ALA A 125 2.47 -10.99 -20.48
N LEU A 126 3.40 -10.39 -19.75
CA LEU A 126 3.28 -9.05 -19.21
C LEU A 126 4.52 -8.26 -19.58
N THR A 127 4.32 -7.21 -20.37
CA THR A 127 5.34 -6.25 -20.78
C THR A 127 5.01 -4.88 -20.17
N PRO A 128 5.92 -3.90 -20.19
CA PRO A 128 5.60 -2.54 -19.78
C PRO A 128 4.35 -2.00 -20.49
N GLU A 129 4.24 -2.19 -21.81
CA GLU A 129 3.11 -1.72 -22.61
C GLU A 129 1.80 -2.41 -22.21
N ARG A 130 1.86 -3.74 -22.01
CA ARG A 130 0.67 -4.51 -21.62
C ARG A 130 0.22 -4.15 -20.19
N SER A 131 1.15 -3.91 -19.27
CA SER A 131 0.82 -3.42 -17.92
C SER A 131 0.11 -2.07 -17.99
N MET A 132 0.60 -1.11 -18.78
CA MET A 132 -0.05 0.18 -18.98
C MET A 132 -1.43 0.04 -19.60
N GLU A 133 -1.59 -0.83 -20.59
CA GLU A 133 -2.88 -1.12 -21.23
C GLU A 133 -3.90 -1.70 -20.23
N ILE A 134 -3.49 -2.69 -19.42
CA ILE A 134 -4.35 -3.31 -18.41
C ILE A 134 -4.80 -2.27 -17.39
N GLN A 135 -3.89 -1.46 -16.83
CA GLN A 135 -4.23 -0.43 -15.86
C GLN A 135 -5.15 0.66 -16.47
N LYS A 136 -4.98 0.96 -17.77
CA LYS A 136 -5.89 1.82 -18.52
C LYS A 136 -7.29 1.20 -18.66
N LEU A 137 -7.38 -0.08 -18.99
CA LEU A 137 -8.66 -0.83 -19.08
C LEU A 137 -9.38 -0.90 -17.73
N LEU A 138 -8.63 -1.04 -16.63
CA LEU A 138 -9.16 -0.98 -15.27
C LEU A 138 -9.68 0.42 -14.91
N GLY A 139 -9.16 1.47 -15.54
CA GLY A 139 -9.56 2.86 -15.32
C GLY A 139 -9.04 3.44 -14.01
N SER A 140 -7.87 3.00 -13.54
CA SER A 140 -7.23 3.54 -12.33
C SER A 140 -6.75 4.98 -12.51
N ASP A 141 -6.81 5.76 -11.44
CA ASP A 141 -6.40 7.17 -11.41
C ASP A 141 -4.88 7.32 -11.32
N ILE A 142 -4.24 6.44 -10.55
CA ILE A 142 -2.78 6.36 -10.44
C ILE A 142 -2.34 4.97 -10.90
N VAL A 143 -1.40 4.90 -11.83
CA VAL A 143 -0.83 3.67 -12.36
C VAL A 143 0.66 3.58 -12.02
N MET A 144 1.17 2.37 -11.86
CA MET A 144 2.59 2.13 -11.58
C MET A 144 3.32 1.68 -12.84
N ALA A 145 4.51 2.23 -13.08
CA ALA A 145 5.40 1.74 -14.11
C ALA A 145 5.75 0.28 -13.87
N PHE A 146 5.91 -0.50 -14.94
CA PHE A 146 6.27 -1.90 -14.83
C PHE A 146 7.73 -2.05 -14.40
N ASP A 147 7.99 -2.89 -13.41
CA ASP A 147 9.29 -3.07 -12.77
C ASP A 147 9.61 -4.54 -12.49
N GLU A 148 10.86 -4.80 -12.25
CA GLU A 148 11.35 -6.06 -11.69
C GLU A 148 11.70 -5.88 -10.22
N CYS A 149 10.95 -6.55 -9.33
CA CYS A 149 11.26 -6.57 -7.91
C CYS A 149 12.38 -7.60 -7.65
N THR A 150 13.57 -7.12 -7.32
CA THR A 150 14.71 -7.99 -6.98
C THR A 150 14.43 -8.74 -5.68
N PRO A 151 14.56 -10.09 -5.63
CA PRO A 151 14.43 -10.81 -4.37
C PRO A 151 15.56 -10.46 -3.40
N PHE A 152 15.30 -10.58 -2.09
CA PHE A 152 16.30 -10.37 -1.05
C PHE A 152 16.62 -11.72 -0.36
N PRO A 153 17.90 -12.03 -0.08
CA PRO A 153 19.09 -11.27 -0.45
C PRO A 153 19.46 -11.43 -1.93
N ALA A 154 20.11 -10.40 -2.49
CA ALA A 154 20.68 -10.44 -3.84
C ALA A 154 22.12 -9.89 -3.83
N THR A 155 22.96 -10.38 -4.76
CA THR A 155 24.28 -9.78 -4.98
C THR A 155 24.15 -8.41 -5.63
N GLY A 156 25.19 -7.56 -5.49
CA GLY A 156 25.19 -6.24 -6.13
C GLY A 156 25.02 -6.32 -7.65
N GLU A 157 25.60 -7.32 -8.32
CA GLU A 157 25.48 -7.53 -9.76
C GLU A 157 24.04 -7.87 -10.18
N VAL A 158 23.38 -8.79 -9.47
CA VAL A 158 21.99 -9.19 -9.73
C VAL A 158 21.07 -8.00 -9.50
N SER A 159 21.25 -7.25 -8.42
CA SER A 159 20.47 -6.06 -8.11
C SER A 159 20.66 -4.97 -9.16
N LEU A 160 21.90 -4.73 -9.60
CA LEU A 160 22.21 -3.73 -10.64
C LEU A 160 21.53 -4.09 -11.97
N ALA A 161 21.66 -5.32 -12.43
CA ALA A 161 21.05 -5.77 -13.68
C ALA A 161 19.51 -5.66 -13.65
N SER A 162 18.90 -6.03 -12.54
CA SER A 162 17.45 -5.91 -12.31
C SER A 162 17.01 -4.45 -12.26
N MET A 163 17.72 -3.60 -11.55
CA MET A 163 17.45 -2.15 -11.47
C MET A 163 17.54 -1.51 -12.86
N GLN A 164 18.62 -1.76 -13.60
CA GLN A 164 18.79 -1.18 -14.94
C GLN A 164 17.72 -1.65 -15.92
N ARG A 165 17.26 -2.91 -15.86
CA ARG A 165 16.11 -3.38 -16.62
C ARG A 165 14.84 -2.63 -16.21
N SER A 166 14.61 -2.45 -14.94
CA SER A 166 13.47 -1.67 -14.44
C SER A 166 13.48 -0.23 -14.95
N MET A 167 14.65 0.40 -15.10
CA MET A 167 14.73 1.76 -15.67
C MET A 167 14.39 1.78 -17.16
N ARG A 168 14.82 0.78 -17.95
CA ARG A 168 14.41 0.66 -19.36
C ARG A 168 12.90 0.39 -19.48
N TRP A 169 12.34 -0.44 -18.60
CA TRP A 169 10.89 -0.69 -18.53
C TRP A 169 10.09 0.53 -18.05
N ALA A 170 10.68 1.34 -17.16
CA ALA A 170 10.08 2.61 -16.75
C ALA A 170 9.93 3.58 -17.92
N GLN A 171 10.95 3.70 -18.80
CA GLN A 171 10.86 4.50 -20.02
C GLN A 171 9.75 3.97 -20.95
N ARG A 172 9.71 2.66 -21.23
CA ARG A 172 8.68 2.03 -22.05
C ARG A 172 7.28 2.21 -21.46
N SER A 173 7.15 2.12 -20.13
CA SER A 173 5.89 2.39 -19.44
C SER A 173 5.45 3.85 -19.63
N ARG A 174 6.38 4.79 -19.52
CA ARG A 174 6.10 6.23 -19.75
C ARG A 174 5.61 6.47 -21.17
N ASP A 175 6.30 5.89 -22.17
CA ASP A 175 5.93 6.02 -23.58
C ASP A 175 4.54 5.42 -23.86
N ALA A 176 4.26 4.25 -23.31
CA ALA A 176 2.97 3.56 -23.46
C ALA A 176 1.81 4.25 -22.69
N PHE A 177 2.10 4.89 -21.56
CA PHE A 177 1.12 5.66 -20.82
C PHE A 177 0.65 6.88 -21.61
N GLY A 178 1.60 7.57 -22.28
CA GLY A 178 1.33 8.75 -23.10
C GLY A 178 0.77 9.93 -22.30
N ASP A 179 -0.09 10.71 -22.94
CA ASP A 179 -0.83 11.80 -22.31
C ASP A 179 -2.23 11.34 -21.89
N ARG A 180 -2.50 11.37 -20.59
CA ARG A 180 -3.78 10.96 -19.99
C ARG A 180 -4.21 11.98 -18.95
N PRO A 181 -4.89 13.07 -19.35
CA PRO A 181 -5.32 14.11 -18.44
C PRO A 181 -6.11 13.55 -17.25
N GLY A 182 -5.76 14.00 -16.04
CA GLY A 182 -6.41 13.56 -14.82
C GLY A 182 -5.93 12.22 -14.25
N HIS A 183 -5.03 11.52 -14.94
CA HIS A 183 -4.40 10.30 -14.45
C HIS A 183 -2.91 10.55 -14.18
N ALA A 184 -2.32 9.75 -13.32
CA ALA A 184 -0.90 9.85 -12.96
C ALA A 184 -0.16 8.54 -13.21
N LEU A 185 1.11 8.65 -13.59
CA LEU A 185 2.04 7.55 -13.68
C LEU A 185 3.15 7.72 -12.64
N PHE A 186 3.35 6.71 -11.80
CA PHE A 186 4.42 6.68 -10.81
C PHE A 186 5.56 5.78 -11.26
N GLY A 187 6.80 6.30 -11.19
CA GLY A 187 8.02 5.53 -11.37
C GLY A 187 8.42 4.81 -10.10
N ILE A 188 9.14 3.69 -10.23
CA ILE A 188 9.56 2.86 -9.09
C ILE A 188 11.09 2.82 -9.00
N GLN A 189 11.64 3.42 -7.94
CA GLN A 189 13.05 3.36 -7.62
C GLN A 189 13.40 1.95 -7.16
N GLN A 190 14.33 1.30 -7.84
CA GLN A 190 14.90 0.01 -7.50
C GLN A 190 16.37 0.14 -7.08
N GLY A 191 17.04 -0.94 -6.71
CA GLY A 191 18.45 -0.94 -6.28
C GLY A 191 18.67 -1.65 -4.94
N SER A 192 17.69 -2.45 -4.47
CA SER A 192 17.79 -3.24 -3.23
C SER A 192 18.29 -2.38 -2.05
N VAL A 193 19.34 -2.82 -1.39
CA VAL A 193 19.97 -2.13 -0.24
C VAL A 193 21.24 -1.37 -0.61
N PHE A 194 21.49 -1.12 -1.90
CA PHE A 194 22.72 -0.51 -2.40
C PHE A 194 22.52 0.98 -2.71
N PRO A 195 23.12 1.91 -1.94
CA PRO A 195 22.90 3.34 -2.10
C PRO A 195 23.21 3.88 -3.50
N GLU A 196 24.30 3.41 -4.13
CA GLU A 196 24.73 3.83 -5.46
C GLU A 196 23.71 3.45 -6.53
N GLN A 197 23.14 2.24 -6.43
CA GLN A 197 22.11 1.76 -7.35
C GLN A 197 20.78 2.51 -7.14
N ARG A 198 20.43 2.84 -5.90
CA ARG A 198 19.28 3.70 -5.59
C ARG A 198 19.45 5.11 -6.20
N ALA A 199 20.65 5.66 -6.11
CA ALA A 199 20.96 6.95 -6.72
C ALA A 199 20.86 6.90 -8.26
N GLU A 200 21.47 5.89 -8.91
CA GLU A 200 21.37 5.68 -10.37
C GLU A 200 19.91 5.55 -10.80
N SER A 201 19.12 4.74 -10.09
CA SER A 201 17.69 4.58 -10.34
C SER A 201 16.91 5.89 -10.20
N ALA A 202 17.16 6.66 -9.15
CA ALA A 202 16.50 7.95 -8.94
C ALA A 202 16.80 8.95 -10.04
N GLU A 203 18.07 9.05 -10.48
CA GLU A 203 18.45 9.94 -11.59
C GLU A 203 17.79 9.53 -12.90
N ALA A 204 17.77 8.23 -13.23
CA ALA A 204 17.08 7.73 -14.41
C ALA A 204 15.58 8.06 -14.39
N LEU A 205 14.90 7.84 -13.27
CA LEU A 205 13.48 8.14 -13.13
C LEU A 205 13.18 9.64 -13.22
N LYS A 206 14.04 10.50 -12.66
CA LYS A 206 13.91 11.96 -12.78
C LYS A 206 14.08 12.43 -14.22
N ALA A 207 15.01 11.82 -14.95
CA ALA A 207 15.23 12.14 -16.37
C ALA A 207 14.04 11.74 -17.24
N ILE A 208 13.38 10.60 -16.96
CA ILE A 208 12.16 10.16 -17.66
C ILE A 208 10.98 11.08 -17.31
N GLY A 209 10.81 11.46 -16.05
CA GLY A 209 9.74 12.31 -15.54
C GLY A 209 8.45 11.56 -15.23
N PHE A 210 8.08 11.55 -13.94
CA PHE A 210 6.87 10.92 -13.42
C PHE A 210 6.06 11.88 -12.55
N ASP A 211 4.77 11.60 -12.39
CA ASP A 211 3.86 12.38 -11.54
C ASP A 211 4.05 12.09 -10.05
N GLY A 212 4.65 10.95 -9.73
CA GLY A 212 5.03 10.51 -8.39
C GLY A 212 6.10 9.42 -8.46
N TYR A 213 6.68 9.09 -7.32
CA TYR A 213 7.82 8.17 -7.25
C TYR A 213 7.63 7.18 -6.10
N ALA A 214 7.81 5.90 -6.38
CA ALA A 214 7.77 4.87 -5.37
C ALA A 214 9.18 4.39 -5.01
N VAL A 215 9.36 3.98 -3.75
CA VAL A 215 10.50 3.20 -3.28
C VAL A 215 10.08 1.74 -3.30
N GLY A 216 10.57 0.99 -4.29
CA GLY A 216 10.31 -0.44 -4.47
C GLY A 216 11.43 -1.33 -3.93
N GLY A 217 11.22 -2.64 -3.98
CA GLY A 217 12.23 -3.63 -3.59
C GLY A 217 12.59 -3.63 -2.09
N LEU A 218 11.66 -3.19 -1.24
CA LEU A 218 11.69 -3.29 0.21
C LEU A 218 10.49 -4.13 0.70
N ALA A 219 10.50 -4.53 1.98
CA ALA A 219 9.53 -5.47 2.56
C ALA A 219 9.51 -6.85 1.83
N VAL A 220 10.67 -7.27 1.33
CA VAL A 220 10.87 -8.53 0.61
C VAL A 220 11.74 -9.54 1.39
N GLY A 221 11.95 -9.28 2.69
CA GLY A 221 12.67 -10.17 3.61
C GLY A 221 13.90 -9.56 4.29
N GLU A 222 14.23 -8.29 4.04
CA GLU A 222 15.40 -7.59 4.60
C GLU A 222 15.27 -7.24 6.09
N GLY A 223 14.04 -7.23 6.61
CA GLY A 223 13.75 -6.80 7.98
C GLY A 223 13.66 -5.29 8.15
N GLN A 224 13.08 -4.86 9.29
CA GLN A 224 12.78 -3.45 9.57
C GLN A 224 14.01 -2.56 9.63
N GLU A 225 15.06 -3.02 10.31
CA GLU A 225 16.31 -2.25 10.49
C GLU A 225 16.92 -1.89 9.13
N LYS A 226 17.10 -2.88 8.26
CA LYS A 226 17.66 -2.67 6.92
C LYS A 226 16.73 -1.82 6.04
N MET A 227 15.42 -2.02 6.13
CA MET A 227 14.46 -1.15 5.44
C MET A 227 14.62 0.31 5.89
N PHE A 228 14.76 0.58 7.18
CA PHE A 228 14.94 1.95 7.68
C PHE A 228 16.28 2.55 7.28
N GLU A 229 17.38 1.77 7.26
CA GLU A 229 18.66 2.22 6.71
C GLU A 229 18.50 2.70 5.27
N VAL A 230 17.78 1.96 4.41
CA VAL A 230 17.51 2.38 3.02
C VAL A 230 16.65 3.64 2.99
N LEU A 231 15.60 3.72 3.82
CA LEU A 231 14.73 4.88 3.88
C LEU A 231 15.42 6.14 4.44
N ASP A 232 16.54 6.00 5.13
CA ASP A 232 17.32 7.14 5.59
C ASP A 232 17.94 7.95 4.44
N TYR A 233 18.12 7.34 3.25
CA TYR A 233 18.68 8.04 2.09
C TYR A 233 17.79 8.01 0.83
N ALA A 234 17.08 6.91 0.56
CA ALA A 234 16.38 6.71 -0.71
C ALA A 234 15.27 7.75 -1.00
N PRO A 235 14.38 8.11 -0.05
CA PRO A 235 13.38 9.14 -0.31
C PRO A 235 13.95 10.52 -0.60
N GLY A 236 15.11 10.86 -0.01
CA GLY A 236 15.81 12.13 -0.24
C GLY A 236 16.40 12.28 -1.64
N MET A 237 16.55 11.18 -2.39
CA MET A 237 17.00 11.18 -3.78
C MET A 237 15.87 11.51 -4.78
N LEU A 238 14.60 11.44 -4.32
CA LEU A 238 13.40 11.65 -5.15
C LEU A 238 12.92 13.11 -5.05
N PRO A 239 12.22 13.63 -6.06
CA PRO A 239 11.74 15.01 -6.08
C PRO A 239 10.91 15.37 -4.85
N GLU A 240 11.08 16.60 -4.37
CA GLU A 240 10.35 17.11 -3.19
C GLU A 240 8.92 17.54 -3.54
N ASP A 241 8.71 17.98 -4.75
CA ASP A 241 7.44 18.47 -5.29
C ASP A 241 6.54 17.34 -5.85
N ARG A 242 6.89 16.09 -5.58
CA ARG A 242 6.14 14.91 -5.99
C ARG A 242 5.84 13.99 -4.81
N PRO A 243 4.72 13.24 -4.85
CA PRO A 243 4.42 12.24 -3.82
C PRO A 243 5.41 11.08 -3.86
N ARG A 244 5.75 10.57 -2.68
CA ARG A 244 6.67 9.45 -2.44
C ARG A 244 5.92 8.27 -1.84
N TYR A 245 5.94 7.14 -2.51
CA TYR A 245 5.18 5.96 -2.14
C TYR A 245 6.11 4.80 -1.76
N LEU A 246 5.97 4.25 -0.55
CA LEU A 246 6.65 3.04 -0.10
C LEU A 246 5.72 1.85 -0.28
N MET A 247 6.09 0.92 -1.17
CA MET A 247 5.24 -0.19 -1.61
C MET A 247 5.25 -1.35 -0.62
N GLY A 248 4.06 -1.88 -0.29
CA GLY A 248 3.89 -3.12 0.47
C GLY A 248 4.19 -3.04 1.96
N VAL A 249 4.32 -1.84 2.53
CA VAL A 249 4.66 -1.59 3.94
C VAL A 249 3.45 -1.02 4.68
N GLY A 250 3.09 -1.42 5.86
CA GLY A 250 3.63 -2.45 6.74
C GLY A 250 2.90 -2.47 8.07
N LYS A 251 3.62 -2.79 9.13
CA LYS A 251 3.11 -2.69 10.50
C LYS A 251 2.97 -1.22 10.90
N PRO A 252 2.18 -0.90 11.95
CA PRO A 252 2.07 0.47 12.43
C PRO A 252 3.42 1.16 12.71
N ASP A 253 4.39 0.44 13.29
CA ASP A 253 5.73 0.96 13.57
C ASP A 253 6.53 1.24 12.28
N ASP A 254 6.39 0.38 11.25
CA ASP A 254 7.02 0.57 9.94
C ASP A 254 6.47 1.83 9.25
N ILE A 255 5.15 2.02 9.34
CA ILE A 255 4.44 3.16 8.76
C ILE A 255 4.91 4.47 9.39
N VAL A 256 4.96 4.55 10.73
CA VAL A 256 5.41 5.75 11.45
C VAL A 256 6.88 6.05 11.12
N GLY A 257 7.73 5.02 11.12
CA GLY A 257 9.15 5.15 10.75
C GLY A 257 9.38 5.57 9.30
N ALA A 258 8.52 5.13 8.36
CA ALA A 258 8.57 5.53 6.95
C ALA A 258 8.15 6.99 6.77
N VAL A 259 7.06 7.43 7.40
CA VAL A 259 6.62 8.84 7.37
C VAL A 259 7.67 9.77 7.95
N LYS A 260 8.30 9.40 9.08
CA LYS A 260 9.44 10.12 9.65
C LYS A 260 10.56 10.37 8.64
N ARG A 261 10.73 9.46 7.66
CA ARG A 261 11.77 9.49 6.64
C ARG A 261 11.34 10.11 5.31
N GLY A 262 10.14 10.69 5.25
CA GLY A 262 9.65 11.46 4.12
C GLY A 262 8.81 10.67 3.10
N ILE A 263 8.18 9.58 3.51
CA ILE A 263 7.21 8.84 2.72
C ILE A 263 5.80 9.43 2.89
N ASP A 264 5.06 9.55 1.80
CA ASP A 264 3.72 10.13 1.73
C ASP A 264 2.60 9.09 1.59
N MET A 265 2.89 7.95 0.98
CA MET A 265 1.87 6.93 0.68
C MET A 265 2.40 5.54 1.01
N MET A 266 1.53 4.66 1.47
CA MET A 266 1.84 3.26 1.77
C MET A 266 0.62 2.39 1.53
N ASP A 267 0.85 1.11 1.23
CA ASP A 267 -0.17 0.06 1.19
C ASP A 267 0.33 -1.17 1.93
N CYS A 268 -0.57 -1.95 2.47
CA CYS A 268 -0.25 -3.30 2.94
C CYS A 268 -1.51 -4.15 3.10
N VAL A 269 -1.39 -5.43 2.81
CA VAL A 269 -2.46 -6.41 3.08
C VAL A 269 -2.59 -6.75 4.57
N LEU A 270 -1.65 -6.31 5.40
CA LEU A 270 -1.55 -6.70 6.80
C LEU A 270 -2.84 -6.45 7.62
N PRO A 271 -3.47 -5.26 7.60
CA PRO A 271 -4.66 -5.03 8.43
C PRO A 271 -5.81 -5.97 8.07
N THR A 272 -6.04 -6.23 6.79
CA THR A 272 -7.11 -7.14 6.33
C THR A 272 -6.74 -8.61 6.53
N ARG A 273 -5.47 -8.98 6.33
CA ARG A 273 -4.98 -10.34 6.58
C ARG A 273 -5.07 -10.68 8.06
N SER A 274 -4.55 -9.82 8.93
CA SER A 274 -4.61 -9.98 10.39
C SER A 274 -6.05 -10.11 10.88
N GLY A 275 -6.96 -9.23 10.44
CA GLY A 275 -8.38 -9.29 10.83
C GLY A 275 -9.02 -10.64 10.49
N ARG A 276 -8.77 -11.18 9.31
CA ARG A 276 -9.30 -12.48 8.88
C ARG A 276 -8.67 -13.69 9.59
N THR A 277 -7.54 -13.50 10.24
CA THR A 277 -6.88 -14.56 11.04
C THR A 277 -7.05 -14.40 12.54
N GLY A 278 -7.95 -13.51 12.96
CA GLY A 278 -8.29 -13.32 14.38
C GLY A 278 -7.32 -12.39 15.13
N GLN A 279 -6.58 -11.55 14.42
CA GLN A 279 -5.64 -10.61 15.01
C GLN A 279 -6.08 -9.16 14.78
N ALA A 280 -5.98 -8.34 15.82
CA ALA A 280 -6.25 -6.92 15.78
C ALA A 280 -5.01 -6.09 16.10
N TRP A 281 -4.95 -4.90 15.50
CA TRP A 281 -3.95 -3.88 15.79
C TRP A 281 -4.58 -2.77 16.63
N THR A 282 -4.09 -2.56 17.83
CA THR A 282 -4.57 -1.52 18.74
C THR A 282 -3.47 -0.50 19.03
N ARG A 283 -3.82 0.58 19.73
CA ARG A 283 -2.84 1.56 20.22
C ARG A 283 -1.78 0.93 21.11
N ARG A 284 -2.13 -0.15 21.82
CA ARG A 284 -1.25 -0.90 22.73
C ARG A 284 -0.54 -2.09 22.06
N GLY A 285 -0.61 -2.20 20.74
CA GLY A 285 0.04 -3.27 19.99
C GLY A 285 -0.93 -4.28 19.38
N GLN A 286 -0.43 -5.47 19.11
CA GLN A 286 -1.19 -6.54 18.45
C GLN A 286 -1.90 -7.42 19.49
N VAL A 287 -3.19 -7.67 19.26
CA VAL A 287 -4.03 -8.53 20.09
C VAL A 287 -4.48 -9.75 19.28
N ASN A 288 -4.25 -10.96 19.82
CA ASN A 288 -4.71 -12.21 19.22
C ASN A 288 -6.01 -12.66 19.90
N LEU A 289 -7.13 -12.49 19.22
CA LEU A 289 -8.46 -12.83 19.73
C LEU A 289 -8.72 -14.35 19.87
N ARG A 290 -7.80 -15.20 19.37
CA ARG A 290 -7.89 -16.66 19.61
C ARG A 290 -7.49 -17.03 21.04
N ASN A 291 -6.88 -16.13 21.78
CA ASN A 291 -6.35 -16.35 23.11
C ASN A 291 -7.49 -16.44 24.14
N ALA A 292 -7.49 -17.49 24.99
CA ALA A 292 -8.53 -17.76 25.97
C ALA A 292 -8.72 -16.63 27.02
N ARG A 293 -7.69 -15.80 27.24
CA ARG A 293 -7.77 -14.62 28.11
C ARG A 293 -8.90 -13.65 27.76
N HIS A 294 -9.44 -13.72 26.55
CA HIS A 294 -10.50 -12.83 26.07
C HIS A 294 -11.91 -13.42 26.24
N ALA A 295 -12.03 -14.67 26.69
CA ALA A 295 -13.31 -15.40 26.69
C ALA A 295 -14.40 -14.74 27.56
N GLU A 296 -14.03 -14.07 28.62
CA GLU A 296 -14.95 -13.40 29.56
C GLU A 296 -14.77 -11.86 29.58
N ASP A 297 -13.91 -11.31 28.73
CA ASP A 297 -13.60 -9.88 28.69
C ASP A 297 -14.72 -9.08 28.01
N THR A 298 -15.51 -8.37 28.80
CA THR A 298 -16.63 -7.55 28.31
C THR A 298 -16.22 -6.18 27.79
N ARG A 299 -14.93 -5.79 27.94
CA ARG A 299 -14.40 -4.52 27.43
C ARG A 299 -14.28 -4.51 25.92
N PRO A 300 -14.27 -3.33 25.27
CA PRO A 300 -14.01 -3.22 23.85
C PRO A 300 -12.58 -3.65 23.50
N LEU A 301 -12.32 -3.86 22.22
CA LEU A 301 -10.99 -4.21 21.73
C LEU A 301 -9.96 -3.11 22.02
N ASP A 302 -10.35 -1.86 21.82
CA ASP A 302 -9.58 -0.66 22.14
C ASP A 302 -10.55 0.42 22.63
N GLU A 303 -10.42 0.85 23.89
CA GLU A 303 -11.37 1.75 24.55
C GLU A 303 -11.42 3.15 23.94
N ALA A 304 -10.30 3.60 23.33
CA ALA A 304 -10.22 4.89 22.67
C ALA A 304 -10.65 4.83 21.19
N CYS A 305 -10.90 3.63 20.65
CA CYS A 305 -11.28 3.46 19.25
C CYS A 305 -12.78 3.70 19.03
N THR A 306 -13.10 4.45 17.99
CA THR A 306 -14.48 4.83 17.66
C THR A 306 -15.11 3.98 16.55
N CYS A 307 -14.41 2.94 16.07
CA CYS A 307 -14.96 2.07 15.03
C CYS A 307 -16.18 1.27 15.52
N PRO A 308 -17.07 0.81 14.61
CA PRO A 308 -18.24 0.02 14.99
C PRO A 308 -17.93 -1.25 15.79
N ALA A 309 -16.79 -1.91 15.53
CA ALA A 309 -16.39 -3.10 16.27
C ALA A 309 -16.14 -2.76 17.75
N CYS A 310 -15.41 -1.68 18.06
CA CYS A 310 -15.11 -1.28 19.44
C CYS A 310 -16.35 -0.69 20.16
N ARG A 311 -17.23 0.01 19.41
CA ARG A 311 -18.43 0.62 20.02
C ARG A 311 -19.50 -0.38 20.42
N SER A 312 -19.58 -1.51 19.72
CA SER A 312 -20.75 -2.39 19.82
C SER A 312 -20.44 -3.82 20.26
N TYR A 313 -19.17 -4.22 20.29
CA TYR A 313 -18.78 -5.60 20.55
C TYR A 313 -17.66 -5.70 21.58
N SER A 314 -17.80 -6.65 22.50
CA SER A 314 -16.78 -6.97 23.51
C SER A 314 -15.67 -7.86 22.95
N ARG A 315 -14.53 -7.91 23.64
CA ARG A 315 -13.45 -8.87 23.36
C ARG A 315 -13.95 -10.31 23.48
N ALA A 316 -14.86 -10.60 24.45
CA ALA A 316 -15.48 -11.92 24.61
C ALA A 316 -16.26 -12.33 23.37
N TYR A 317 -17.10 -11.44 22.82
CA TYR A 317 -17.82 -11.74 21.59
C TYR A 317 -16.88 -11.94 20.39
N LEU A 318 -15.90 -11.05 20.23
CA LEU A 318 -14.90 -11.16 19.16
C LEU A 318 -14.09 -12.46 19.27
N HIS A 319 -13.68 -12.84 20.48
CA HIS A 319 -13.05 -14.13 20.76
C HIS A 319 -13.94 -15.30 20.33
N HIS A 320 -15.22 -15.28 20.73
CA HIS A 320 -16.18 -16.33 20.39
C HIS A 320 -16.32 -16.51 18.87
N VAL A 321 -16.61 -15.44 18.13
CA VAL A 321 -16.81 -15.53 16.67
C VAL A 321 -15.52 -15.87 15.92
N VAL A 322 -14.35 -15.48 16.43
CA VAL A 322 -13.04 -15.90 15.88
C VAL A 322 -12.82 -17.40 16.11
N ARG A 323 -13.17 -17.92 17.27
CA ARG A 323 -13.05 -19.36 17.59
C ARG A 323 -14.06 -20.22 16.83
N ALA A 324 -15.25 -19.67 16.60
CA ALA A 324 -16.30 -20.31 15.81
C ALA A 324 -16.07 -20.22 14.28
N ASP A 325 -15.01 -19.51 13.85
CA ASP A 325 -14.67 -19.27 12.43
C ASP A 325 -15.79 -18.59 11.63
N GLU A 326 -16.57 -17.73 12.31
CA GLU A 326 -17.66 -17.00 11.70
C GLU A 326 -17.17 -15.86 10.81
N MET A 327 -17.81 -15.63 9.68
CA MET A 327 -17.40 -14.57 8.72
C MET A 327 -17.40 -13.19 9.36
N ILE A 328 -18.30 -12.91 10.31
CA ILE A 328 -18.37 -11.62 11.01
C ILE A 328 -17.10 -11.31 11.79
N ALA A 329 -16.33 -12.30 12.23
CA ALA A 329 -15.04 -12.11 12.88
C ALA A 329 -14.07 -11.35 11.97
N GLY A 330 -13.90 -11.86 10.73
CA GLY A 330 -13.08 -11.22 9.73
C GLY A 330 -13.57 -9.82 9.35
N MET A 331 -14.88 -9.61 9.30
CA MET A 331 -15.48 -8.29 9.00
C MET A 331 -15.17 -7.26 10.10
N LEU A 332 -15.48 -7.59 11.35
CA LEU A 332 -15.29 -6.67 12.48
C LEU A 332 -13.82 -6.34 12.72
N LEU A 333 -12.95 -7.35 12.71
CA LEU A 333 -11.52 -7.15 12.95
C LEU A 333 -10.83 -6.42 11.79
N THR A 334 -11.22 -6.68 10.54
CA THR A 334 -10.71 -5.93 9.39
C THR A 334 -11.15 -4.47 9.45
N TRP A 335 -12.41 -4.22 9.80
CA TRP A 335 -12.90 -2.84 9.96
C TRP A 335 -12.11 -2.09 11.05
N HIS A 336 -11.96 -2.73 12.22
CA HIS A 336 -11.17 -2.15 13.31
C HIS A 336 -9.73 -1.84 12.87
N ASN A 337 -9.05 -2.81 12.25
CA ASN A 337 -7.67 -2.65 11.82
C ASN A 337 -7.51 -1.51 10.81
N LEU A 338 -8.36 -1.45 9.78
CA LEU A 338 -8.31 -0.36 8.80
C LEU A 338 -8.64 0.99 9.43
N HIS A 339 -9.61 1.04 10.34
CA HIS A 339 -9.94 2.26 11.07
C HIS A 339 -8.74 2.76 11.87
N TYR A 340 -8.09 1.88 12.63
CA TYR A 340 -6.88 2.22 13.40
C TYR A 340 -5.74 2.71 12.51
N PHE A 341 -5.51 2.08 11.36
CA PHE A 341 -4.48 2.53 10.40
C PHE A 341 -4.79 3.92 9.86
N GLN A 342 -6.05 4.24 9.58
CA GLN A 342 -6.45 5.59 9.15
C GLN A 342 -6.33 6.62 10.30
N GLU A 343 -6.57 6.22 11.55
CA GLU A 343 -6.33 7.08 12.72
C GLU A 343 -4.84 7.42 12.88
N ILE A 344 -3.93 6.45 12.68
CA ILE A 344 -2.48 6.70 12.66
C ILE A 344 -2.15 7.75 11.59
N MET A 345 -2.69 7.61 10.37
CA MET A 345 -2.48 8.59 9.30
C MET A 345 -2.99 9.98 9.70
N ALA A 346 -4.18 10.07 10.25
CA ALA A 346 -4.78 11.34 10.69
C ALA A 346 -3.96 11.99 11.81
N GLY A 347 -3.50 11.19 12.78
CA GLY A 347 -2.65 11.65 13.87
C GLY A 347 -1.32 12.23 13.37
N MET A 348 -0.66 11.51 12.44
CA MET A 348 0.59 11.98 11.85
C MET A 348 0.39 13.27 11.04
N ARG A 349 -0.65 13.36 10.19
CA ARG A 349 -0.96 14.59 9.45
C ARG A 349 -1.13 15.80 10.38
N ALA A 350 -1.92 15.63 11.44
CA ALA A 350 -2.15 16.70 12.42
C ALA A 350 -0.87 17.10 13.17
N ALA A 351 -0.06 16.13 13.56
CA ALA A 351 1.19 16.36 14.28
C ALA A 351 2.23 17.07 13.39
N ILE A 352 2.38 16.65 12.13
CA ILE A 352 3.30 17.30 11.18
C ILE A 352 2.86 18.74 10.90
N ALA A 353 1.56 18.97 10.65
CA ALA A 353 1.04 20.32 10.42
C ALA A 353 1.25 21.26 11.61
N ALA A 354 1.30 20.70 12.82
CA ALA A 354 1.54 21.45 14.05
C ALA A 354 3.02 21.55 14.46
N GLY A 355 3.97 20.96 13.72
CA GLY A 355 5.39 20.91 14.09
C GLY A 355 5.66 20.08 15.35
N ARG A 356 4.86 19.05 15.62
CA ARG A 356 4.93 18.20 16.84
C ARG A 356 5.01 16.70 16.53
N PHE A 357 5.57 16.34 15.38
CA PHE A 357 5.64 14.95 14.98
C PHE A 357 6.46 14.09 15.94
N ALA A 358 7.60 14.59 16.43
CA ALA A 358 8.45 13.87 17.37
C ALA A 358 7.74 13.59 18.72
N GLU A 359 6.94 14.54 19.20
CA GLU A 359 6.13 14.37 20.41
C GLU A 359 5.06 13.30 20.21
N TRP A 360 4.34 13.37 19.09
CA TRP A 360 3.32 12.39 18.70
C TRP A 360 3.91 10.98 18.54
N GLU A 361 5.07 10.86 17.87
CA GLU A 361 5.80 9.60 17.68
C GLU A 361 6.18 8.99 19.05
N THR A 362 6.68 9.81 19.97
CA THR A 362 7.02 9.36 21.34
C THR A 362 5.78 8.80 22.05
N GLY A 363 4.66 9.51 22.01
CA GLY A 363 3.39 9.05 22.61
C GLY A 363 2.90 7.75 21.96
N PHE A 364 3.00 7.63 20.62
CA PHE A 364 2.65 6.42 19.89
C PHE A 364 3.46 5.20 20.37
N HIS A 365 4.77 5.31 20.46
CA HIS A 365 5.63 4.23 20.92
C HIS A 365 5.47 3.91 22.40
N THR A 366 5.24 4.92 23.27
CA THR A 366 4.99 4.73 24.69
C THR A 366 3.75 3.85 24.92
N LEU A 367 2.62 4.17 24.28
CA LEU A 367 1.41 3.36 24.41
C LEU A 367 1.60 1.92 23.91
N ARG A 368 2.35 1.73 22.84
CA ARG A 368 2.63 0.40 22.31
C ARG A 368 3.55 -0.41 23.21
N ALA A 369 4.50 0.23 23.87
CA ALA A 369 5.41 -0.41 24.83
C ALA A 369 4.69 -0.88 26.12
N GLU A 370 3.55 -0.27 26.48
CA GLU A 370 2.73 -0.73 27.60
C GLU A 370 2.11 -2.13 27.34
N GLY A 371 1.93 -2.50 26.07
CA GLY A 371 1.30 -3.77 25.70
C GLY A 371 -0.22 -3.80 25.91
N ASP A 372 -0.82 -4.94 25.63
CA ASP A 372 -2.27 -5.12 25.79
C ASP A 372 -2.70 -4.97 27.27
N ILE A 373 -3.97 -4.61 27.46
CA ILE A 373 -4.55 -4.46 28.81
C ILE A 373 -4.52 -5.79 29.57
N GLU A 374 -4.44 -5.72 30.90
CA GLU A 374 -4.44 -6.90 31.75
C GLU A 374 -5.72 -7.74 31.56
N PRO A 375 -5.64 -9.09 31.62
CA PRO A 375 -6.83 -9.96 31.60
C PRO A 375 -7.81 -9.62 32.72
N VAL A 376 -9.09 -9.90 32.51
CA VAL A 376 -10.12 -9.87 33.58
C VAL A 376 -10.07 -11.17 34.38
#